data_48d0365f415ffc08ea6bb672b91b0ec4
#
_entry.id   48d0365f415ffc08ea6bb672b91b0ec4
#
_cell.length_a   1.000
_cell.length_b   1.000
_cell.length_c   1.000
_cell.angle_alpha   90.00
_cell.angle_beta   90.00
_cell.angle_gamma   90.00
#
_symmetry.space_group_name_H-M   'P 1'
#
loop_
_entity.id
_entity.type
_entity.pdbx_description
1 polymer ?
#
loop_
_entity_poly.entity_id
_entity_poly.type
_entity_poly.pdbx_seq_one_letter_code
_entity_poly.pdbx_strand_id
1 'polypeptide(L)'
;ELSGTSLDNLLASSFERDRILKYTGSGIQRDDFSFLMNGHPIRRYGSQGQQKSFLVSLKFAQYEIMKKAYGFAPVLLLDDVFDKLDMSRISNLLEMVASNDFGQIFITDSNKVRMAGIVDGLTQDRAYFETVGGTFKRI
;
A
#
# COMPACT_ATOMS: atom_id res chain seq x y z
N GLU A 1 -18.81 -6.97 13.21
CA GLU A 1 -19.94 -6.37 13.94
C GLU A 1 -21.29 -6.51 13.21
N LEU A 2 -21.30 -6.63 11.89
CA LEU A 2 -22.53 -6.78 11.10
C LEU A 2 -23.08 -8.21 11.02
N SER A 3 -22.43 -9.20 11.64
CA SER A 3 -22.93 -10.56 11.64
C SER A 3 -24.18 -10.72 12.49
N GLY A 4 -25.34 -10.51 11.89
CA GLY A 4 -26.66 -10.77 12.49
C GLY A 4 -27.42 -9.55 13.00
N THR A 5 -26.88 -8.32 12.89
CA THR A 5 -27.59 -7.10 13.32
C THR A 5 -27.55 -6.05 12.19
N SER A 6 -28.71 -5.47 11.86
CA SER A 6 -28.75 -4.40 10.85
C SER A 6 -28.03 -3.14 11.35
N LEU A 7 -27.50 -2.32 10.43
CA LEU A 7 -26.87 -1.04 10.77
C LEU A 7 -27.84 -0.12 11.52
N ASP A 8 -29.12 -0.09 11.12
CA ASP A 8 -30.14 0.71 11.78
C ASP A 8 -30.29 0.34 13.25
N ASN A 9 -30.32 -0.96 13.58
CA ASN A 9 -30.38 -1.42 14.95
C ASN A 9 -29.13 -1.06 15.77
N LEU A 10 -27.95 -1.13 15.14
CA LEU A 10 -26.69 -0.72 15.78
C LEU A 10 -26.69 0.78 16.08
N LEU A 11 -27.10 1.61 15.12
CA LEU A 11 -27.19 3.06 15.30
C LEU A 11 -28.24 3.43 16.36
N ALA A 12 -29.42 2.80 16.34
CA ALA A 12 -30.44 3.04 17.35
C ALA A 12 -29.97 2.67 18.75
N SER A 13 -29.29 1.54 18.91
CA SER A 13 -28.79 1.09 20.24
C SER A 13 -27.62 1.94 20.76
N SER A 14 -26.84 2.58 19.88
CA SER A 14 -25.71 3.43 20.28
C SER A 14 -26.05 4.92 20.38
N PHE A 15 -27.24 5.34 19.99
CA PHE A 15 -27.63 6.74 19.79
C PHE A 15 -27.30 7.66 20.99
N GLU A 16 -27.72 7.30 22.21
CA GLU A 16 -27.48 8.15 23.40
C GLU A 16 -25.99 8.25 23.73
N ARG A 17 -25.25 7.17 23.58
CA ARG A 17 -23.79 7.16 23.76
C ARG A 17 -23.10 8.06 22.71
N ASP A 18 -23.49 7.90 21.46
CA ASP A 18 -22.91 8.63 20.33
C ASP A 18 -23.19 10.14 20.43
N ARG A 19 -24.39 10.50 20.94
CA ARG A 19 -24.76 11.88 21.24
C ARG A 19 -23.85 12.53 22.30
N ILE A 20 -23.52 11.79 23.34
CA ILE A 20 -22.61 12.26 24.40
C ILE A 20 -21.18 12.37 23.89
N LEU A 21 -20.72 11.38 23.12
CA LEU A 21 -19.36 11.32 22.59
C LEU A 21 -19.14 12.25 21.38
N LYS A 22 -20.21 12.76 20.77
CA LYS A 22 -20.22 13.61 19.58
C LYS A 22 -19.59 12.93 18.34
N TYR A 23 -19.61 11.61 18.28
CA TYR A 23 -19.23 10.82 17.10
C TYR A 23 -19.99 9.48 17.09
N THR A 24 -20.17 8.92 15.88
CA THR A 24 -20.84 7.62 15.67
C THR A 24 -19.90 6.48 16.01
N GLY A 25 -20.33 5.62 16.95
CA GLY A 25 -19.57 4.46 17.44
C GLY A 25 -19.72 3.21 16.57
N SER A 26 -20.72 3.16 15.69
CA SER A 26 -21.03 2.03 14.82
C SER A 26 -20.99 2.45 13.36
N GLY A 27 -20.59 1.53 12.45
CA GLY A 27 -20.52 1.76 11.01
C GLY A 27 -19.19 1.37 10.40
N ILE A 28 -19.12 1.33 9.06
CA ILE A 28 -17.95 0.87 8.30
C ILE A 28 -16.65 1.61 8.65
N GLN A 29 -16.73 2.85 9.07
CA GLN A 29 -15.58 3.64 9.54
C GLN A 29 -14.95 3.10 10.83
N ARG A 30 -15.62 2.18 11.52
CA ARG A 30 -15.15 1.50 12.74
C ARG A 30 -14.69 0.07 12.49
N ASP A 31 -14.94 -0.44 11.30
CA ASP A 31 -14.49 -1.77 10.94
C ASP A 31 -12.97 -1.77 10.78
N ASP A 32 -12.33 -2.86 11.16
CA ASP A 32 -10.89 -3.06 11.00
C ASP A 32 -10.65 -4.43 10.35
N PHE A 33 -9.55 -4.52 9.59
CA PHE A 33 -9.12 -5.75 8.96
C PHE A 33 -8.03 -6.42 9.78
N SER A 34 -8.27 -7.66 10.17
CA SER A 34 -7.25 -8.50 10.77
C SER A 34 -6.69 -9.46 9.72
N PHE A 35 -5.45 -9.23 9.32
CA PHE A 35 -4.76 -10.10 8.36
C PHE A 35 -3.92 -11.13 9.11
N LEU A 36 -4.10 -12.40 8.75
CA LEU A 36 -3.41 -13.51 9.39
C LEU A 36 -2.36 -14.11 8.44
N MET A 37 -1.19 -14.40 8.97
CA MET A 37 -0.16 -15.19 8.33
C MET A 37 0.13 -16.41 9.20
N ASN A 38 -0.08 -17.60 8.64
CA ASN A 38 0.02 -18.88 9.39
C ASN A 38 -0.84 -18.89 10.68
N GLY A 39 -2.06 -18.32 10.61
CA GLY A 39 -2.99 -18.26 11.74
C GLY A 39 -2.70 -17.16 12.78
N HIS A 40 -1.64 -16.37 12.60
CA HIS A 40 -1.26 -15.29 13.52
C HIS A 40 -1.40 -13.90 12.88
N PRO A 41 -1.91 -12.89 13.60
CA PRO A 41 -2.00 -11.52 13.09
C PRO A 41 -0.63 -10.97 12.65
N ILE A 42 -0.50 -10.64 11.35
CA ILE A 42 0.76 -10.18 10.75
C ILE A 42 1.28 -8.91 11.42
N ARG A 43 0.38 -8.02 11.86
CA ARG A 43 0.72 -6.78 12.56
C ARG A 43 1.47 -7.02 13.88
N ARG A 44 1.23 -8.16 14.53
CA ARG A 44 1.83 -8.47 15.84
C ARG A 44 3.00 -9.43 15.75
N TYR A 45 2.93 -10.39 14.85
CA TYR A 45 3.88 -11.51 14.78
C TYR A 45 4.78 -11.47 13.54
N GLY A 46 4.43 -10.68 12.54
CA GLY A 46 5.27 -10.53 11.35
C GLY A 46 6.53 -9.70 11.63
N SER A 47 7.65 -10.08 11.03
CA SER A 47 8.85 -9.23 11.00
C SER A 47 8.54 -7.91 10.27
N GLN A 48 9.36 -6.87 10.50
CA GLN A 48 9.19 -5.57 9.82
C GLN A 48 9.16 -5.72 8.28
N GLY A 49 10.06 -6.54 7.73
CA GLY A 49 10.08 -6.81 6.30
C GLY A 49 8.83 -7.55 5.82
N GLN A 50 8.29 -8.51 6.58
CA GLN A 50 7.05 -9.21 6.25
C GLN A 50 5.85 -8.26 6.28
N GLN A 51 5.73 -7.41 7.31
CA GLN A 51 4.66 -6.42 7.40
C GLN A 51 4.71 -5.44 6.23
N LYS A 52 5.92 -4.96 5.88
CA LYS A 52 6.10 -4.02 4.77
C LYS A 52 5.82 -4.66 3.41
N SER A 53 6.32 -5.87 3.15
CA SER A 53 6.01 -6.61 1.92
C SER A 53 4.51 -6.87 1.78
N PHE A 54 3.84 -7.25 2.86
CA PHE A 54 2.40 -7.43 2.87
C PHE A 54 1.64 -6.15 2.54
N LEU A 55 2.03 -5.02 3.14
CA LEU A 55 1.42 -3.71 2.86
C LEU A 55 1.58 -3.31 1.39
N VAL A 56 2.75 -3.53 0.80
CA VAL A 56 2.99 -3.25 -0.62
C VAL A 56 2.13 -4.16 -1.50
N SER A 57 2.06 -5.45 -1.20
CA SER A 57 1.20 -6.39 -1.93
C SER A 57 -0.28 -5.99 -1.87
N LEU A 58 -0.75 -5.49 -0.72
CA LEU A 58 -2.10 -4.99 -0.56
C LEU A 58 -2.36 -3.75 -1.44
N LYS A 59 -1.36 -2.85 -1.55
CA LYS A 59 -1.43 -1.69 -2.45
C LYS A 59 -1.47 -2.10 -3.92
N PHE A 60 -0.72 -3.12 -4.31
CA PHE A 60 -0.79 -3.66 -5.66
C PHE A 60 -2.15 -4.30 -5.97
N ALA A 61 -2.72 -5.04 -5.01
CA ALA A 61 -4.07 -5.57 -5.14
C ALA A 61 -5.11 -4.44 -5.30
N GLN A 62 -4.99 -3.35 -4.55
CA GLN A 62 -5.81 -2.16 -4.69
C GLN A 62 -5.67 -1.55 -6.09
N TYR A 63 -4.43 -1.43 -6.59
CA TYR A 63 -4.13 -0.93 -7.93
C TYR A 63 -4.85 -1.76 -9.01
N GLU A 64 -4.79 -3.08 -8.94
CA GLU A 64 -5.46 -3.98 -9.88
C GLU A 64 -6.99 -3.81 -9.88
N ILE A 65 -7.59 -3.62 -8.71
CA ILE A 65 -9.02 -3.33 -8.59
C ILE A 65 -9.35 -1.99 -9.26
N MET A 66 -8.55 -0.96 -9.01
CA MET A 66 -8.74 0.37 -9.61
C MET A 66 -8.56 0.33 -11.13
N LYS A 67 -7.53 -0.36 -11.64
CA LYS A 67 -7.29 -0.55 -13.07
C LYS A 67 -8.50 -1.18 -13.76
N LYS A 68 -9.07 -2.23 -13.16
CA LYS A 68 -10.28 -2.88 -13.68
C LYS A 68 -11.51 -1.97 -13.64
N ALA A 69 -11.68 -1.21 -12.57
CA ALA A 69 -12.82 -0.33 -12.39
C ALA A 69 -12.79 0.87 -13.34
N TYR A 70 -11.62 1.44 -13.59
CA TYR A 70 -11.45 2.63 -14.45
C TYR A 70 -11.24 2.31 -15.93
N GLY A 71 -10.85 1.08 -16.28
CA GLY A 71 -10.56 0.66 -17.64
C GLY A 71 -9.23 1.20 -18.20
N PHE A 72 -8.40 1.79 -17.37
CA PHE A 72 -7.03 2.24 -17.71
C PHE A 72 -6.08 2.02 -16.53
N ALA A 73 -4.78 1.99 -16.81
CA ALA A 73 -3.73 1.84 -15.79
C ALA A 73 -3.53 3.18 -15.03
N PRO A 74 -3.83 3.25 -13.72
CA PRO A 74 -3.55 4.42 -12.90
C PRO A 74 -2.04 4.70 -12.80
N VAL A 75 -1.65 5.92 -12.41
CA VAL A 75 -0.27 6.21 -12.03
C VAL A 75 0.02 5.60 -10.66
N LEU A 76 1.12 4.84 -10.55
CA LEU A 76 1.55 4.22 -9.30
C LEU A 76 2.66 5.07 -8.65
N LEU A 77 2.44 5.44 -7.38
CA LEU A 77 3.42 6.18 -6.59
C LEU A 77 3.95 5.27 -5.47
N LEU A 78 5.26 5.03 -5.46
CA LEU A 78 5.96 4.22 -4.46
C LEU A 78 6.96 5.10 -3.72
N ASP A 79 6.57 5.59 -2.55
CA ASP A 79 7.39 6.49 -1.74
C ASP A 79 8.10 5.72 -0.62
N ASP A 80 9.43 5.73 -0.63
CA ASP A 80 10.32 5.05 0.35
C ASP A 80 9.93 3.58 0.64
N VAL A 81 9.45 2.88 -0.39
CA VAL A 81 8.89 1.53 -0.24
C VAL A 81 9.95 0.50 0.11
N PHE A 82 11.19 0.71 -0.33
CA PHE A 82 12.26 -0.29 -0.23
C PHE A 82 13.08 -0.20 1.05
N ASP A 83 12.83 0.81 1.90
CA ASP A 83 13.46 0.87 3.22
C ASP A 83 13.13 -0.39 4.04
N LYS A 84 14.13 -0.96 4.72
CA LYS A 84 14.03 -2.18 5.55
C LYS A 84 13.62 -3.46 4.82
N LEU A 85 13.63 -3.46 3.47
CA LEU A 85 13.50 -4.68 2.68
C LEU A 85 14.88 -5.17 2.25
N ASP A 86 15.05 -6.48 2.25
CA ASP A 86 16.21 -7.12 1.62
C ASP A 86 16.10 -7.12 0.08
N MET A 87 17.24 -7.29 -0.60
CA MET A 87 17.30 -7.24 -2.05
C MET A 87 16.40 -8.27 -2.74
N SER A 88 16.24 -9.46 -2.15
CA SER A 88 15.38 -10.51 -2.70
C SER A 88 13.92 -10.07 -2.73
N ARG A 89 13.42 -9.48 -1.64
CA ARG A 89 12.05 -8.96 -1.58
C ARG A 89 11.83 -7.78 -2.53
N ILE A 90 12.83 -6.91 -2.63
CA ILE A 90 12.77 -5.79 -3.57
C ILE A 90 12.67 -6.31 -5.00
N SER A 91 13.53 -7.25 -5.40
CA SER A 91 13.48 -7.86 -6.74
C SER A 91 12.12 -8.49 -7.03
N ASN A 92 11.59 -9.29 -6.10
CA ASN A 92 10.28 -9.92 -6.27
C ASN A 92 9.13 -8.90 -6.42
N LEU A 93 9.16 -7.81 -5.65
CA LEU A 93 8.15 -6.74 -5.77
C LEU A 93 8.24 -6.03 -7.12
N LEU A 94 9.44 -5.78 -7.60
CA LEU A 94 9.66 -5.09 -8.86
C LEU A 94 9.41 -5.99 -10.08
N GLU A 95 9.73 -7.27 -10.01
CA GLU A 95 9.31 -8.26 -11.01
C GLU A 95 7.80 -8.33 -11.14
N MET A 96 7.09 -8.29 -10.01
CA MET A 96 5.62 -8.21 -10.00
C MET A 96 5.13 -6.94 -10.71
N VAL A 97 5.76 -5.81 -10.45
CA VAL A 97 5.45 -4.53 -11.11
C VAL A 97 5.73 -4.60 -12.61
N ALA A 98 6.86 -5.15 -13.01
CA ALA A 98 7.24 -5.29 -14.41
C ALA A 98 6.35 -6.26 -15.20
N SER A 99 5.82 -7.30 -14.53
CA SER A 99 5.00 -8.34 -15.16
C SER A 99 3.51 -7.98 -15.28
N ASN A 100 3.00 -7.04 -14.49
CA ASN A 100 1.57 -6.77 -14.36
C ASN A 100 1.04 -5.58 -15.16
N ASP A 101 1.76 -5.14 -16.18
CA ASP A 101 1.29 -4.08 -17.07
C ASP A 101 0.84 -2.81 -16.31
N PHE A 102 1.68 -2.41 -15.35
CA PHE A 102 1.53 -1.14 -14.67
C PHE A 102 1.77 0.00 -15.67
N GLY A 103 1.00 1.06 -15.56
CA GLY A 103 1.22 2.28 -16.34
C GLY A 103 2.48 3.03 -15.90
N GLN A 104 2.38 4.32 -15.77
CA GLN A 104 3.50 5.13 -15.27
C GLN A 104 3.73 4.91 -13.78
N ILE A 105 5.00 4.73 -13.40
CA ILE A 105 5.40 4.49 -12.00
C ILE A 105 6.39 5.57 -11.57
N PHE A 106 6.16 6.17 -10.41
CA PHE A 106 7.12 7.03 -9.74
C PHE A 106 7.60 6.34 -8.47
N ILE A 107 8.91 6.28 -8.31
CA ILE A 107 9.55 5.66 -7.16
C ILE A 107 10.48 6.68 -6.51
N THR A 108 10.37 6.85 -5.20
CA THR A 108 11.33 7.64 -4.42
C THR A 108 12.13 6.72 -3.51
N ASP A 109 13.40 7.03 -3.31
CA ASP A 109 14.30 6.34 -2.39
C ASP A 109 15.46 7.24 -2.02
N SER A 110 15.92 7.15 -0.79
CA SER A 110 17.11 7.87 -0.32
C SER A 110 18.44 7.26 -0.79
N ASN A 111 18.44 6.00 -1.24
CA ASN A 111 19.62 5.27 -1.68
C ASN A 111 19.70 5.17 -3.21
N LYS A 112 20.40 6.13 -3.81
CA LYS A 112 20.59 6.25 -5.27
C LYS A 112 21.21 5.00 -5.90
N VAL A 113 22.22 4.40 -5.28
CA VAL A 113 22.93 3.23 -5.83
C VAL A 113 22.03 2.01 -5.86
N ARG A 114 21.27 1.80 -4.77
CA ARG A 114 20.28 0.72 -4.68
C ARG A 114 19.22 0.86 -5.77
N MET A 115 18.67 2.05 -5.95
CA MET A 115 17.62 2.31 -6.94
C MET A 115 18.10 2.07 -8.37
N ALA A 116 19.24 2.61 -8.76
CA ALA A 116 19.78 2.43 -10.09
C ALA A 116 20.01 0.95 -10.40
N GLY A 117 20.67 0.22 -9.49
CA GLY A 117 20.96 -1.20 -9.67
C GLY A 117 19.71 -2.08 -9.83
N ILE A 118 18.60 -1.69 -9.26
CA ILE A 118 17.34 -2.44 -9.33
C ILE A 118 16.58 -2.09 -10.61
N VAL A 119 16.35 -0.79 -10.85
CA VAL A 119 15.51 -0.30 -11.95
C VAL A 119 16.19 -0.55 -13.30
N ASP A 120 17.53 -0.48 -13.38
CA ASP A 120 18.30 -0.76 -14.59
C ASP A 120 18.13 -2.20 -15.09
N GLY A 121 17.88 -3.14 -14.21
CA GLY A 121 17.59 -4.54 -14.54
C GLY A 121 16.16 -4.79 -15.02
N LEU A 122 15.24 -3.86 -14.81
CA LEU A 122 13.81 -4.07 -15.09
C LEU A 122 13.35 -3.49 -16.43
N THR A 123 13.77 -2.28 -16.74
CA THR A 123 13.29 -1.56 -17.93
C THR A 123 14.32 -0.58 -18.47
N GLN A 124 14.29 -0.37 -19.80
CA GLN A 124 15.03 0.69 -20.48
C GLN A 124 14.25 2.00 -20.55
N ASP A 125 12.91 1.95 -20.41
CA ASP A 125 12.05 3.13 -20.37
C ASP A 125 12.01 3.69 -18.94
N ARG A 126 13.02 4.50 -18.62
CA ARG A 126 13.21 5.10 -17.30
C ARG A 126 13.86 6.47 -17.34
N ALA A 127 13.61 7.26 -16.34
CA ALA A 127 14.27 8.54 -16.11
C ALA A 127 14.59 8.70 -14.61
N TYR A 128 15.78 9.20 -14.32
CA TYR A 128 16.21 9.48 -12.95
C TYR A 128 16.25 10.98 -12.69
N PHE A 129 15.79 11.36 -11.52
CA PHE A 129 15.80 12.72 -11.03
C PHE A 129 16.40 12.75 -9.62
N GLU A 130 17.31 13.68 -9.41
CA GLU A 130 17.88 13.97 -8.10
C GLU A 130 17.21 15.21 -7.52
N THR A 131 16.82 15.14 -6.25
CA THR A 131 16.24 16.29 -5.54
C THR A 131 17.35 16.98 -4.73
N VAL A 132 17.64 18.23 -5.08
CA VAL A 132 18.65 19.06 -4.40
C VAL A 132 18.07 20.43 -4.11
N GLY A 133 18.03 20.84 -2.84
CA GLY A 133 17.55 22.17 -2.44
C GLY A 133 16.11 22.48 -2.91
N GLY A 134 15.23 21.47 -2.95
CA GLY A 134 13.83 21.63 -3.38
C GLY A 134 13.63 21.68 -4.90
N THR A 135 14.67 21.45 -5.69
CA THR A 135 14.60 21.37 -7.16
C THR A 135 14.87 19.94 -7.64
N PHE A 136 14.31 19.61 -8.82
CA PHE A 136 14.54 18.32 -9.48
C PHE A 136 15.53 18.51 -10.62
N LYS A 137 16.58 17.69 -10.64
CA LYS A 137 17.56 17.64 -11.72
C LYS A 137 17.55 16.26 -12.34
N ARG A 138 17.30 16.17 -13.64
CA ARG A 138 17.46 14.92 -14.38
C ARG A 138 18.93 14.53 -14.46
N ILE A 139 19.25 13.25 -14.21
CA ILE A 139 20.60 12.69 -14.19
C ILE A 139 20.71 11.50 -15.13
#